data_a646ff69ec874abc1802f377c464413e
#
_entry.id   a646ff69ec874abc1802f377c464413e
#
_cell.length_a   1.000
_cell.length_b   1.000
_cell.length_c   1.000
_cell.angle_alpha   90.00
_cell.angle_beta   90.00
_cell.angle_gamma   90.00
#
_symmetry.space_group_name_H-M   'P 1'
#
loop_
_entity.id
_entity.type
_entity.pdbx_description
1 polymer ?
#
loop_
_entity_poly.entity_id
_entity_poly.type
_entity_poly.pdbx_seq_one_letter_code
_entity_poly.pdbx_strand_id
1 'polypeptide(L)'
;LTPCFVSTFYMIPKFFSYSRFNKTRSNGKPSFESRSLIGGIDLLIVDEAGQVAPEVGSASFALAKKAIVVGDIKQIEPVWNVPAKVDYSNLIRYDLIKGDHDQKRIEKLDDLGYLGSSGSIMKLAQKSCNYQLQELKERGFLLTEHRRCYDEIIQYCNVLAYNNLLEPRRGKSKNEPFIPMSLVHVEGT
;
A
#
# COMPACT_ATOMS: atom_id res chain seq x y z
N LEU A 1 15.26 12.72 -21.93
CA LEU A 1 14.14 12.01 -21.30
C LEU A 1 14.69 11.09 -20.22
N THR A 2 14.23 11.24 -19.00
CA THR A 2 14.60 10.35 -17.89
C THR A 2 13.66 9.14 -17.95
N PRO A 3 14.13 7.95 -18.25
CA PRO A 3 13.28 6.76 -18.42
C PRO A 3 12.73 6.25 -17.09
N CYS A 4 13.33 6.65 -15.95
CA CYS A 4 12.90 6.28 -14.60
C CYS A 4 12.82 7.53 -13.73
N PHE A 5 11.73 7.65 -12.97
CA PHE A 5 11.45 8.73 -12.05
C PHE A 5 11.05 8.17 -10.69
N VAL A 6 11.70 8.60 -9.62
CA VAL A 6 11.42 8.16 -8.25
C VAL A 6 10.80 9.32 -7.47
N SER A 7 9.68 9.08 -6.81
CA SER A 7 8.96 10.10 -6.07
C SER A 7 8.03 9.49 -5.00
N THR A 8 7.57 10.32 -4.08
CA THR A 8 6.50 9.95 -3.16
C THR A 8 5.14 10.07 -3.83
N PHE A 9 4.13 9.36 -3.33
CA PHE A 9 2.76 9.42 -3.83
C PHE A 9 2.16 10.83 -3.82
N TYR A 10 2.49 11.65 -2.85
CA TYR A 10 2.03 13.06 -2.76
C TYR A 10 2.55 13.94 -3.90
N MET A 11 3.68 13.58 -4.49
CA MET A 11 4.31 14.39 -5.53
C MET A 11 4.00 13.91 -6.94
N ILE A 12 3.79 12.61 -7.15
CA ILE A 12 3.50 12.05 -8.48
C ILE A 12 2.37 12.78 -9.20
N PRO A 13 1.20 13.03 -8.61
CA PRO A 13 0.12 13.74 -9.31
C PRO A 13 0.46 15.16 -9.74
N LYS A 14 1.38 15.82 -9.01
CA LYS A 14 1.84 17.18 -9.34
C LYS A 14 2.78 17.17 -10.54
N PHE A 15 3.69 16.20 -10.61
CA PHE A 15 4.63 16.07 -11.73
C PHE A 15 3.95 15.61 -13.02
N PHE A 16 2.92 14.77 -12.90
CA PHE A 16 2.15 14.26 -14.04
C PHE A 16 0.88 15.05 -14.27
N SER A 17 1.04 16.37 -14.33
CA SER A 17 -0.02 17.34 -14.67
C SER A 17 0.49 18.35 -15.70
N TYR A 18 -0.43 18.95 -16.44
CA TYR A 18 -0.14 20.01 -17.39
C TYR A 18 -1.17 21.12 -17.29
N SER A 19 -0.77 22.33 -17.71
CA SER A 19 -1.66 23.48 -17.75
C SER A 19 -2.28 23.62 -19.13
N ARG A 20 -3.62 23.59 -19.19
CA ARG A 20 -4.39 23.82 -20.41
C ARG A 20 -5.00 25.21 -20.38
N PHE A 21 -4.88 25.95 -21.48
CA PHE A 21 -5.60 27.20 -21.63
C PHE A 21 -7.12 26.95 -21.53
N ASN A 22 -7.78 27.71 -20.70
CA ASN A 22 -9.22 27.60 -20.49
C ASN A 22 -9.94 28.75 -21.22
N LYS A 23 -9.68 29.98 -20.77
CA LYS A 23 -10.30 31.21 -21.34
C LYS A 23 -9.50 32.46 -21.03
N THR A 24 -9.78 33.54 -21.75
CA THR A 24 -9.29 34.84 -21.32
C THR A 24 -10.28 35.43 -20.31
N ARG A 25 -9.76 35.90 -19.19
CA ARG A 25 -10.54 36.57 -18.14
C ARG A 25 -11.01 37.94 -18.61
N SER A 26 -12.03 38.51 -17.94
CA SER A 26 -12.55 39.86 -18.26
C SER A 26 -11.51 40.98 -18.22
N ASN A 27 -10.41 40.78 -17.49
CA ASN A 27 -9.27 41.70 -17.42
C ASN A 27 -8.18 41.46 -18.49
N GLY A 28 -8.50 40.68 -19.54
CA GLY A 28 -7.60 40.39 -20.66
C GLY A 28 -6.52 39.34 -20.35
N LYS A 29 -6.42 38.81 -19.11
CA LYS A 29 -5.41 37.84 -18.76
C LYS A 29 -5.84 36.40 -19.09
N PRO A 30 -4.91 35.53 -19.57
CA PRO A 30 -5.22 34.13 -19.83
C PRO A 30 -5.48 33.39 -18.50
N SER A 31 -6.42 32.47 -18.54
CA SER A 31 -6.72 31.53 -17.46
C SER A 31 -6.32 30.12 -17.88
N PHE A 32 -5.64 29.43 -17.03
CA PHE A 32 -5.23 28.04 -17.23
C PHE A 32 -5.87 27.15 -16.18
N GLU A 33 -6.19 25.93 -16.56
CA GLU A 33 -6.62 24.87 -15.66
C GLU A 33 -5.56 23.77 -15.63
N SER A 34 -5.35 23.18 -14.45
CA SER A 34 -4.48 22.04 -14.31
C SER A 34 -5.23 20.77 -14.71
N ARG A 35 -4.61 19.94 -15.51
CA ARG A 35 -5.12 18.65 -15.97
C ARG A 35 -4.11 17.56 -15.67
N SER A 36 -4.60 16.41 -15.20
CA SER A 36 -3.77 15.24 -14.95
C SER A 36 -3.44 14.49 -16.23
N LEU A 37 -2.22 14.00 -16.34
CA LEU A 37 -1.75 13.16 -17.46
C LEU A 37 -2.19 11.70 -17.21
N ILE A 38 -3.49 11.43 -17.35
CA ILE A 38 -4.03 10.07 -17.19
C ILE A 38 -3.35 9.13 -18.18
N GLY A 39 -2.84 7.99 -17.68
CA GLY A 39 -2.10 7.02 -18.49
C GLY A 39 -0.73 7.52 -19.00
N GLY A 40 -0.20 8.62 -18.46
CA GLY A 40 1.10 9.19 -18.84
C GLY A 40 2.30 8.39 -18.32
N ILE A 41 2.09 7.48 -17.36
CA ILE A 41 3.11 6.58 -16.81
C ILE A 41 2.90 5.20 -17.43
N ASP A 42 3.91 4.66 -18.11
CA ASP A 42 3.81 3.33 -18.73
C ASP A 42 3.78 2.21 -17.68
N LEU A 43 4.63 2.32 -16.66
CA LEU A 43 4.72 1.38 -15.55
C LEU A 43 4.96 2.12 -14.23
N LEU A 44 4.05 1.96 -13.28
CA LEU A 44 4.19 2.40 -11.91
C LEU A 44 4.70 1.21 -11.06
N ILE A 45 5.84 1.39 -10.41
CA ILE A 45 6.34 0.43 -9.43
C ILE A 45 6.14 1.04 -8.05
N VAL A 46 5.39 0.36 -7.20
CA VAL A 46 5.09 0.78 -5.83
C VAL A 46 5.84 -0.14 -4.88
N ASP A 47 6.69 0.44 -4.05
CA ASP A 47 7.38 -0.27 -2.97
C ASP A 47 6.74 0.07 -1.62
N GLU A 48 6.84 -0.83 -0.65
CA GLU A 48 6.25 -0.71 0.69
C GLU A 48 4.74 -0.39 0.67
N ALA A 49 4.00 -0.99 -0.26
CA ALA A 49 2.59 -0.70 -0.50
C ALA A 49 1.67 -1.04 0.70
N GLY A 50 2.14 -1.88 1.62
CA GLY A 50 1.46 -2.17 2.90
C GLY A 50 1.32 -0.94 3.78
N GLN A 51 2.23 0.01 3.67
CA GLN A 51 2.27 1.24 4.47
C GLN A 51 1.55 2.43 3.81
N VAL A 52 0.92 2.24 2.65
CA VAL A 52 0.27 3.31 1.89
C VAL A 52 -1.24 3.20 2.03
N ALA A 53 -1.86 4.22 2.61
CA ALA A 53 -3.32 4.32 2.72
C ALA A 53 -3.97 4.50 1.33
N PRO A 54 -5.19 3.99 1.11
CA PRO A 54 -5.86 3.99 -0.19
C PRO A 54 -6.00 5.38 -0.81
N GLU A 55 -6.39 6.38 -0.02
CA GLU A 55 -6.59 7.75 -0.48
C GLU A 55 -5.30 8.43 -0.92
N VAL A 56 -4.16 8.01 -0.36
CA VAL A 56 -2.83 8.54 -0.72
C VAL A 56 -2.34 7.99 -2.06
N GLY A 57 -2.53 6.67 -2.27
CA GLY A 57 -1.99 5.98 -3.44
C GLY A 57 -2.86 6.05 -4.68
N SER A 58 -4.20 6.10 -4.52
CA SER A 58 -5.16 5.88 -5.62
C SER A 58 -4.98 6.82 -6.82
N ALA A 59 -4.68 8.10 -6.57
CA ALA A 59 -4.48 9.08 -7.64
C ALA A 59 -3.32 8.72 -8.58
N SER A 60 -2.26 8.11 -8.05
CA SER A 60 -1.09 7.72 -8.84
C SER A 60 -1.38 6.55 -9.77
N PHE A 61 -2.26 5.63 -9.37
CA PHE A 61 -2.67 4.52 -10.23
C PHE A 61 -3.47 4.99 -11.45
N ALA A 62 -4.27 6.06 -11.32
CA ALA A 62 -4.98 6.65 -12.45
C ALA A 62 -4.03 7.22 -13.51
N LEU A 63 -2.83 7.60 -13.14
CA LEU A 63 -1.80 8.13 -14.04
C LEU A 63 -1.05 7.02 -14.80
N ALA A 64 -1.16 5.76 -14.36
CA ALA A 64 -0.39 4.66 -14.90
C ALA A 64 -1.24 3.73 -15.79
N LYS A 65 -0.59 3.16 -16.82
CA LYS A 65 -1.18 2.11 -17.67
C LYS A 65 -1.10 0.74 -17.02
N LYS A 66 -0.01 0.47 -16.29
CA LYS A 66 0.27 -0.79 -15.58
C LYS A 66 0.92 -0.47 -14.25
N ALA A 67 0.76 -1.37 -13.28
CA ALA A 67 1.42 -1.26 -11.99
C ALA A 67 2.00 -2.60 -11.53
N ILE A 68 3.15 -2.54 -10.87
CA ILE A 68 3.70 -3.59 -10.04
C ILE A 68 3.65 -3.07 -8.61
N VAL A 69 3.00 -3.81 -7.73
CA VAL A 69 2.82 -3.42 -6.33
C VAL A 69 3.57 -4.42 -5.46
N VAL A 70 4.54 -3.90 -4.71
CA VAL A 70 5.40 -4.66 -3.80
C VAL A 70 5.11 -4.20 -2.38
N GLY A 71 4.97 -5.15 -1.46
CA GLY A 71 4.67 -4.85 -0.07
C GLY A 71 4.22 -6.08 0.69
N ASP A 72 3.92 -5.88 1.95
CA ASP A 72 3.50 -6.94 2.85
C ASP A 72 2.42 -6.44 3.80
N ILE A 73 1.26 -7.09 3.79
CA ILE A 73 0.14 -6.75 4.68
C ILE A 73 0.34 -7.23 6.13
N LYS A 74 1.37 -8.02 6.38
CA LYS A 74 1.72 -8.55 7.72
C LYS A 74 2.77 -7.70 8.43
N GLN A 75 3.28 -6.68 7.75
CA GLN A 75 4.21 -5.70 8.32
C GLN A 75 3.47 -4.45 8.81
N ILE A 76 4.17 -3.32 8.88
CA ILE A 76 3.62 -2.07 9.42
C ILE A 76 2.46 -1.59 8.54
N GLU A 77 1.33 -1.30 9.17
CA GLU A 77 0.15 -0.76 8.53
C GLU A 77 0.31 0.74 8.21
N PRO A 78 -0.52 1.30 7.32
CA PRO A 78 -0.54 2.73 7.07
C PRO A 78 -0.86 3.54 8.34
N VAL A 79 -0.34 4.76 8.40
CA VAL A 79 -0.87 5.75 9.34
C VAL A 79 -2.13 6.34 8.71
N TRP A 80 -3.29 5.85 9.14
CA TRP A 80 -4.57 6.30 8.60
C TRP A 80 -4.93 7.69 9.14
N ASN A 81 -5.23 8.60 8.22
CA ASN A 81 -5.67 9.95 8.54
C ASN A 81 -7.20 10.13 8.39
N VAL A 82 -7.87 9.13 7.83
CA VAL A 82 -9.32 9.14 7.64
C VAL A 82 -9.97 8.41 8.82
N PRO A 83 -10.75 9.10 9.66
CA PRO A 83 -11.51 8.44 10.73
C PRO A 83 -12.58 7.50 10.18
N ALA A 84 -12.83 6.37 10.84
CA ALA A 84 -13.86 5.40 10.44
C ALA A 84 -15.25 6.03 10.25
N LYS A 85 -15.58 7.05 11.05
CA LYS A 85 -16.83 7.81 10.90
C LYS A 85 -16.93 8.52 9.53
N VAL A 86 -15.82 8.98 8.99
CA VAL A 86 -15.79 9.64 7.67
C VAL A 86 -16.00 8.61 6.57
N ASP A 87 -15.35 7.45 6.65
CA ASP A 87 -15.60 6.34 5.73
C ASP A 87 -17.07 5.95 5.72
N TYR A 88 -17.63 5.68 6.90
CA TYR A 88 -19.04 5.34 7.04
C TYR A 88 -19.97 6.39 6.40
N SER A 89 -19.73 7.67 6.66
CA SER A 89 -20.51 8.76 6.07
C SER A 89 -20.38 8.80 4.55
N ASN A 90 -19.17 8.50 4.01
CA ASN A 90 -18.95 8.42 2.58
C ASN A 90 -19.65 7.22 1.95
N LEU A 91 -19.64 6.06 2.62
CA LEU A 91 -20.34 4.87 2.13
C LEU A 91 -21.85 5.12 1.99
N ILE A 92 -22.47 5.81 2.94
CA ILE A 92 -23.88 6.23 2.85
C ILE A 92 -24.07 7.25 1.73
N ARG A 93 -23.23 8.29 1.69
CA ARG A 93 -23.34 9.39 0.71
C ARG A 93 -23.30 8.90 -0.73
N TYR A 94 -22.53 7.85 -1.00
CA TYR A 94 -22.37 7.28 -2.35
C TYR A 94 -23.19 6.00 -2.57
N ASP A 95 -24.21 5.75 -1.75
CA ASP A 95 -25.12 4.61 -1.85
C ASP A 95 -24.44 3.23 -1.84
N LEU A 96 -23.26 3.15 -1.23
CA LEU A 96 -22.54 1.88 -1.09
C LEU A 96 -23.12 1.03 0.05
N ILE A 97 -23.71 1.69 1.05
CA ILE A 97 -24.48 1.08 2.16
C ILE A 97 -25.74 1.90 2.42
N LYS A 98 -26.75 1.26 3.01
CA LYS A 98 -28.04 1.91 3.34
C LYS A 98 -28.19 2.29 4.82
N GLY A 99 -27.14 2.09 5.61
CA GLY A 99 -27.12 2.39 7.05
C GLY A 99 -26.58 1.23 7.89
N ASP A 100 -26.85 1.26 9.21
CA ASP A 100 -26.27 0.33 10.19
C ASP A 100 -26.62 -1.15 9.98
N HIS A 101 -27.65 -1.43 9.19
CA HIS A 101 -28.06 -2.81 8.86
C HIS A 101 -27.16 -3.49 7.81
N ASP A 102 -26.27 -2.75 7.18
CA ASP A 102 -25.39 -3.26 6.12
C ASP A 102 -24.01 -3.70 6.65
N GLN A 103 -23.91 -4.12 7.92
CA GLN A 103 -22.64 -4.51 8.55
C GLN A 103 -21.82 -5.50 7.72
N LYS A 104 -22.46 -6.53 7.17
CA LYS A 104 -21.76 -7.52 6.29
C LYS A 104 -21.14 -6.89 5.04
N ARG A 105 -21.75 -5.83 4.54
CA ARG A 105 -21.23 -5.12 3.37
C ARG A 105 -20.04 -4.24 3.74
N ILE A 106 -20.08 -3.61 4.91
CA ILE A 106 -18.97 -2.83 5.47
C ILE A 106 -17.77 -3.76 5.68
N GLU A 107 -17.95 -4.90 6.33
CA GLU A 107 -16.92 -5.91 6.55
C GLU A 107 -16.31 -6.40 5.23
N LYS A 108 -17.15 -6.62 4.21
CA LYS A 108 -16.66 -6.98 2.88
C LYS A 108 -15.83 -5.88 2.23
N LEU A 109 -16.21 -4.61 2.36
CA LEU A 109 -15.45 -3.47 1.81
C LEU A 109 -14.12 -3.30 2.55
N ASP A 110 -14.12 -3.53 3.87
CA ASP A 110 -12.91 -3.53 4.69
C ASP A 110 -11.96 -4.67 4.29
N ASP A 111 -12.48 -5.89 4.17
CA ASP A 111 -11.68 -7.05 3.71
C ASP A 111 -11.09 -6.84 2.31
N LEU A 112 -11.80 -6.12 1.45
CA LEU A 112 -11.30 -5.73 0.12
C LEU A 112 -10.27 -4.58 0.17
N GLY A 113 -10.09 -3.93 1.32
CA GLY A 113 -9.14 -2.83 1.49
C GLY A 113 -9.62 -1.48 0.95
N TYR A 114 -10.93 -1.30 0.74
CA TYR A 114 -11.49 -0.07 0.16
C TYR A 114 -11.67 1.07 1.16
N LEU A 115 -11.57 0.80 2.46
CA LEU A 115 -11.74 1.83 3.48
C LEU A 115 -10.45 2.63 3.69
N GLY A 116 -10.55 3.96 3.71
CA GLY A 116 -9.41 4.84 4.00
C GLY A 116 -8.96 4.76 5.45
N SER A 117 -9.82 4.25 6.35
CA SER A 117 -9.54 4.12 7.79
C SER A 117 -8.88 2.80 8.19
N SER A 118 -8.76 1.82 7.28
CA SER A 118 -8.26 0.47 7.59
C SER A 118 -7.62 -0.25 6.39
N GLY A 119 -7.75 0.31 5.19
CA GLY A 119 -7.22 -0.27 3.97
C GLY A 119 -5.74 0.05 3.73
N SER A 120 -5.17 -0.61 2.73
CA SER A 120 -3.86 -0.26 2.17
C SER A 120 -3.82 -0.54 0.67
N ILE A 121 -2.90 0.11 -0.02
CA ILE A 121 -2.67 -0.13 -1.46
C ILE A 121 -2.31 -1.60 -1.70
N MET A 122 -1.58 -2.23 -0.79
CA MET A 122 -1.25 -3.65 -0.92
C MET A 122 -2.49 -4.55 -0.82
N LYS A 123 -3.39 -4.31 0.13
CA LYS A 123 -4.68 -5.04 0.22
C LYS A 123 -5.47 -4.92 -1.09
N LEU A 124 -5.60 -3.70 -1.63
CA LEU A 124 -6.28 -3.44 -2.90
C LEU A 124 -5.63 -4.19 -4.06
N ALA A 125 -4.30 -4.15 -4.15
CA ALA A 125 -3.55 -4.82 -5.21
C ALA A 125 -3.72 -6.35 -5.14
N GLN A 126 -3.63 -6.94 -3.95
CA GLN A 126 -3.84 -8.37 -3.76
C GLN A 126 -5.24 -8.81 -4.19
N LYS A 127 -6.29 -8.09 -3.78
CA LYS A 127 -7.67 -8.41 -4.15
C LYS A 127 -7.93 -8.24 -5.67
N SER A 128 -7.20 -7.34 -6.32
CA SER A 128 -7.27 -7.10 -7.77
C SER A 128 -6.39 -8.05 -8.58
N CYS A 129 -5.46 -8.77 -7.97
CA CYS A 129 -4.55 -9.68 -8.65
C CYS A 129 -5.30 -10.95 -9.10
N ASN A 130 -5.10 -11.34 -10.37
CA ASN A 130 -5.69 -12.57 -10.91
C ASN A 130 -4.85 -13.82 -10.58
N TYR A 131 -3.61 -13.62 -10.12
CA TYR A 131 -2.72 -14.72 -9.77
C TYR A 131 -2.91 -15.13 -8.32
N GLN A 132 -3.04 -16.43 -8.07
CA GLN A 132 -3.14 -17.01 -6.73
C GLN A 132 -2.39 -18.33 -6.70
N LEU A 133 -1.46 -18.47 -5.75
CA LEU A 133 -0.87 -19.76 -5.42
C LEU A 133 -1.90 -20.60 -4.69
N GLN A 134 -2.03 -21.88 -5.08
CA GLN A 134 -3.05 -22.80 -4.50
C GLN A 134 -2.89 -22.99 -2.99
N GLU A 135 -1.66 -22.88 -2.49
CA GLU A 135 -1.31 -23.06 -1.07
C GLU A 135 -1.54 -21.81 -0.21
N LEU A 136 -1.78 -20.65 -0.83
CA LEU A 136 -1.97 -19.38 -0.14
C LEU A 136 -3.37 -18.86 -0.28
N LYS A 137 -3.95 -18.37 0.81
CA LYS A 137 -5.24 -17.63 0.78
C LYS A 137 -5.09 -16.26 0.11
N GLU A 138 -3.90 -15.71 0.14
CA GLU A 138 -3.57 -14.39 -0.41
C GLU A 138 -3.25 -14.50 -1.91
N ARG A 139 -3.65 -13.48 -2.67
CA ARG A 139 -3.35 -13.38 -4.09
C ARG A 139 -2.03 -12.66 -4.32
N GLY A 140 -1.37 -12.95 -5.44
CA GLY A 140 -0.09 -12.36 -5.82
C GLY A 140 1.05 -13.37 -5.75
N PHE A 141 2.26 -12.88 -5.99
CA PHE A 141 3.49 -13.66 -5.87
C PHE A 141 4.08 -13.47 -4.47
N LEU A 142 4.56 -14.54 -3.86
CA LEU A 142 5.32 -14.49 -2.64
C LEU A 142 6.82 -14.58 -2.94
N LEU A 143 7.58 -13.63 -2.41
CA LEU A 143 9.05 -13.71 -2.43
C LEU A 143 9.48 -14.49 -1.18
N THR A 144 9.94 -15.72 -1.37
CA THR A 144 10.26 -16.63 -0.25
C THR A 144 11.65 -16.40 0.31
N GLU A 145 12.63 -16.01 -0.52
CA GLU A 145 14.01 -15.84 -0.06
C GLU A 145 14.18 -14.59 0.81
N HIS A 146 14.65 -14.79 2.04
CA HIS A 146 14.96 -13.71 2.96
C HIS A 146 16.47 -13.58 3.20
N ARG A 147 17.03 -12.41 2.85
CA ARG A 147 18.49 -12.15 2.92
C ARG A 147 18.89 -11.00 3.84
N ARG A 148 17.93 -10.31 4.47
CA ARG A 148 18.17 -9.10 5.27
C ARG A 148 18.58 -9.46 6.71
N CYS A 149 17.78 -10.24 7.41
CA CYS A 149 18.01 -10.60 8.81
C CYS A 149 18.77 -11.91 8.94
N TYR A 150 19.47 -12.09 10.09
CA TYR A 150 20.03 -13.39 10.45
C TYR A 150 18.94 -14.45 10.57
N ASP A 151 19.31 -15.71 10.36
CA ASP A 151 18.36 -16.81 10.31
C ASP A 151 17.54 -16.95 11.60
N GLU A 152 18.15 -16.67 12.76
CA GLU A 152 17.48 -16.73 14.06
C GLU A 152 16.32 -15.72 14.15
N ILE A 153 16.51 -14.51 13.64
CA ILE A 153 15.50 -13.45 13.66
C ILE A 153 14.35 -13.79 12.72
N ILE A 154 14.70 -14.12 11.47
CA ILE A 154 13.65 -14.37 10.47
C ILE A 154 12.89 -15.67 10.75
N GLN A 155 13.52 -16.65 11.37
CA GLN A 155 12.86 -17.90 11.73
C GLN A 155 11.70 -17.65 12.71
N TYR A 156 11.88 -16.77 13.68
CA TYR A 156 10.80 -16.36 14.58
C TYR A 156 9.62 -15.73 13.82
N CYS A 157 9.90 -14.76 12.96
CA CYS A 157 8.89 -14.12 12.14
C CYS A 157 8.19 -15.11 11.19
N ASN A 158 8.96 -16.07 10.67
CA ASN A 158 8.47 -17.10 9.76
C ASN A 158 7.41 -17.99 10.41
N VAL A 159 7.67 -18.43 11.64
CA VAL A 159 6.70 -19.20 12.44
C VAL A 159 5.48 -18.33 12.79
N LEU A 160 5.71 -17.09 13.23
CA LEU A 160 4.66 -16.22 13.74
C LEU A 160 3.68 -15.75 12.62
N ALA A 161 4.21 -15.38 11.47
CA ALA A 161 3.43 -14.65 10.46
C ALA A 161 3.40 -15.30 9.08
N TYR A 162 4.40 -16.09 8.69
CA TYR A 162 4.56 -16.54 7.33
C TYR A 162 4.40 -18.06 7.13
N ASN A 163 3.88 -18.77 8.13
CA ASN A 163 3.62 -20.22 8.08
C ASN A 163 4.83 -21.06 7.61
N ASN A 164 6.05 -20.65 7.98
CA ASN A 164 7.32 -21.25 7.55
C ASN A 164 7.57 -21.22 6.04
N LEU A 165 6.97 -20.29 5.31
CA LEU A 165 7.13 -20.17 3.84
C LEU A 165 8.39 -19.41 3.45
N LEU A 166 9.00 -18.66 4.37
CA LEU A 166 10.22 -17.90 4.07
C LEU A 166 11.44 -18.81 4.17
N GLU A 167 12.36 -18.60 3.25
CA GLU A 167 13.65 -19.31 3.18
C GLU A 167 14.78 -18.40 3.68
N PRO A 168 15.30 -18.59 4.90
CA PRO A 168 16.45 -17.85 5.38
C PRO A 168 17.67 -18.10 4.49
N ARG A 169 18.32 -17.03 4.05
CA ARG A 169 19.48 -17.09 3.12
C ARG A 169 20.66 -16.25 3.58
N ARG A 170 20.58 -15.57 4.72
CA ARG A 170 21.69 -14.78 5.25
C ARG A 170 22.70 -15.61 6.04
N GLY A 171 22.25 -16.68 6.64
CA GLY A 171 23.03 -17.50 7.56
C GLY A 171 22.93 -17.01 9.00
N LYS A 172 23.57 -17.77 9.90
CA LYS A 172 23.60 -17.50 11.34
C LYS A 172 24.55 -16.34 11.65
N SER A 173 24.25 -15.65 12.75
CA SER A 173 25.14 -14.65 13.30
C SER A 173 26.51 -15.28 13.68
N LYS A 174 27.58 -14.61 13.27
CA LYS A 174 28.96 -14.99 13.60
C LYS A 174 29.67 -13.78 14.19
N ASN A 175 30.28 -13.95 15.34
CA ASN A 175 31.11 -12.93 16.00
C ASN A 175 30.38 -11.62 16.36
N GLU A 176 29.05 -11.64 16.53
CA GLU A 176 28.33 -10.50 17.04
C GLU A 176 28.48 -10.41 18.57
N PRO A 177 28.60 -9.20 19.14
CA PRO A 177 28.73 -9.01 20.57
C PRO A 177 27.47 -9.39 21.35
N PHE A 178 26.33 -9.43 20.68
CA PHE A 178 25.04 -9.81 21.27
C PHE A 178 24.38 -10.92 20.44
N ILE A 179 23.64 -11.77 21.14
CA ILE A 179 22.79 -12.79 20.49
C ILE A 179 21.71 -12.07 19.68
N PRO A 180 21.50 -12.41 18.40
CA PRO A 180 20.56 -11.71 17.52
C PRO A 180 19.13 -11.67 18.03
N MET A 181 18.76 -12.67 18.85
CA MET A 181 17.46 -12.76 19.50
C MET A 181 17.61 -13.33 20.90
N SER A 182 17.24 -12.55 21.91
CA SER A 182 17.32 -12.98 23.30
C SER A 182 16.17 -12.36 24.12
N LEU A 183 15.75 -13.05 25.15
CA LEU A 183 14.83 -12.55 26.16
C LEU A 183 15.60 -12.31 27.47
N VAL A 184 15.53 -11.09 27.98
CA VAL A 184 16.03 -10.73 29.28
C VAL A 184 14.86 -10.40 30.18
N HIS A 185 14.66 -11.17 31.25
CA HIS A 185 13.68 -10.84 32.28
C HIS A 185 14.34 -9.87 33.27
N VAL A 186 13.71 -8.73 33.47
CA VAL A 186 14.12 -7.74 34.47
C VAL A 186 13.00 -7.66 35.51
N GLU A 187 13.37 -8.00 36.76
CA GLU A 187 12.45 -7.81 37.87
C GLU A 187 12.29 -6.30 38.13
N GLY A 188 11.04 -5.82 38.00
CA GLY A 188 10.70 -4.45 38.36
C GLY A 188 10.60 -4.29 39.88
N THR A 189 11.14 -3.24 40.42
CA THR A 189 10.91 -2.77 41.79
C THR A 189 9.68 -1.89 41.85
#